data_aadc16a986764260526b289e7ab81f35
#
_entry.id   aadc16a986764260526b289e7ab81f35
#
_cell.length_a   1.000
_cell.length_b   1.000
_cell.length_c   1.000
_cell.angle_alpha   90.00
_cell.angle_beta   90.00
_cell.angle_gamma   90.00
#
_symmetry.space_group_name_H-M   'P 1'
#
loop_
_entity.id
_entity.type
_entity.pdbx_description
1 polymer ?
#
loop_
_entity_poly.entity_id
_entity_poly.type
_entity_poly.pdbx_seq_one_letter_code
_entity_poly.pdbx_strand_id
1 'polypeptide(L)'
;MIFLRESTHSLTAALMIALLAGGILQNASAEDNGLERTPVLGWSSWSFLRETPTADKIKSQALALHNSGLQKLGYQYVNLDDFWYQCPGPQGPNVDPYGRWITDPSRFPAQGDSDGIKVVADYVHSLRMKFGIYVTPGISRQAVKQNTQIKGTSYTAAQIAEPSVKENNYNCKGMVRIDYNKPGAQEYTNSWVQILAEWGIDYIKIDGMTDSNAADVKAWSNAIRQSGRPMVLDVTQGDYTKALTPTLMKYANQWEFAPDVECYRCEKGGSSYPLTSWADVSNRFNFVEEWQPYAGPGGFNDYDSLEIGNGDNNGLTPIERQTQLSLWALGASPLILGIDLTHLDSTDLHKYLENSAVLAVDQDSIAAKRVLKSGNQQVFAKREPNGDAIVGLFNTGRKAEEVSVPASTVGLPENESGYSLHDLWTGETKKTSSTITAVVPSHGVVLYRVKGL
;
A
#
# COMPACT_ATOMS: atom_id res chain seq x y z
N MET A 1 42.12 -38.68 71.34
CA MET A 1 40.87 -38.09 70.88
C MET A 1 41.24 -36.89 69.96
N ILE A 2 41.49 -37.14 68.71
CA ILE A 2 41.93 -36.13 67.74
C ILE A 2 41.03 -36.24 66.53
N PHE A 3 40.29 -35.19 66.28
CA PHE A 3 39.40 -35.08 65.14
C PHE A 3 40.19 -34.55 63.93
N LEU A 4 40.28 -35.33 62.88
CA LEU A 4 40.75 -34.90 61.55
C LEU A 4 39.62 -34.23 60.84
N ARG A 5 39.86 -33.03 60.32
CA ARG A 5 38.97 -32.23 59.42
C ARG A 5 39.45 -32.40 57.98
N GLU A 6 38.70 -33.08 57.17
CA GLU A 6 38.91 -33.10 55.72
C GLU A 6 38.41 -31.80 55.09
N SER A 7 39.26 -31.16 54.30
CA SER A 7 38.92 -30.01 53.48
C SER A 7 38.62 -30.46 52.08
N THR A 8 37.38 -30.36 51.67
CA THR A 8 36.98 -30.57 50.28
C THR A 8 37.11 -29.24 49.50
N HIS A 9 38.07 -29.20 48.58
CA HIS A 9 38.12 -28.12 47.57
C HIS A 9 37.08 -28.35 46.48
N SER A 10 36.06 -27.49 46.45
CA SER A 10 35.09 -27.40 45.36
C SER A 10 35.69 -26.54 44.27
N LEU A 11 36.00 -27.14 43.12
CA LEU A 11 36.29 -26.42 41.87
C LEU A 11 34.96 -25.96 41.27
N THR A 12 34.67 -24.68 41.38
CA THR A 12 33.62 -24.02 40.61
C THR A 12 34.14 -23.68 39.23
N ALA A 13 33.76 -24.46 38.22
CA ALA A 13 33.96 -24.12 36.81
C ALA A 13 33.01 -22.98 36.45
N ALA A 14 33.54 -21.79 36.23
CA ALA A 14 32.78 -20.65 35.69
C ALA A 14 32.56 -20.87 34.20
N LEU A 15 31.33 -21.24 33.84
CA LEU A 15 30.84 -21.31 32.45
C LEU A 15 30.61 -19.88 31.98
N MET A 16 31.53 -19.28 31.21
CA MET A 16 31.29 -18.05 30.47
C MET A 16 30.36 -18.36 29.31
N ILE A 17 29.08 -18.06 29.48
CA ILE A 17 28.13 -17.98 28.36
C ILE A 17 28.37 -16.65 27.65
N ALA A 18 29.06 -16.69 26.52
CA ALA A 18 29.11 -15.57 25.59
C ALA A 18 27.71 -15.36 24.99
N LEU A 19 26.95 -14.41 25.52
CA LEU A 19 25.77 -13.89 24.90
C LEU A 19 26.20 -13.17 23.60
N LEU A 20 26.17 -13.90 22.50
CA LEU A 20 26.06 -13.30 21.17
C LEU A 20 24.75 -12.52 21.15
N ALA A 21 24.83 -11.24 21.47
CA ALA A 21 23.79 -10.28 21.16
C ALA A 21 23.72 -10.13 19.62
N GLY A 22 23.14 -11.13 18.96
CA GLY A 22 22.58 -10.97 17.64
C GLY A 22 21.46 -9.93 17.81
N GLY A 23 21.75 -8.68 17.46
CA GLY A 23 20.72 -7.67 17.35
C GLY A 23 19.66 -8.18 16.38
N ILE A 24 18.59 -8.74 16.91
CA ILE A 24 17.32 -8.84 16.17
C ILE A 24 16.99 -7.38 15.93
N LEU A 25 17.23 -6.90 14.69
CA LEU A 25 16.54 -5.74 14.19
C LEU A 25 15.05 -6.10 14.35
N GLN A 26 14.45 -5.66 15.43
CA GLN A 26 13.02 -5.59 15.52
C GLN A 26 12.63 -4.65 14.37
N ASN A 27 12.19 -5.23 13.25
CA ASN A 27 11.41 -4.48 12.30
C ASN A 27 10.29 -3.88 13.14
N ALA A 28 10.27 -2.56 13.24
CA ALA A 28 9.21 -1.88 13.93
C ALA A 28 7.93 -2.34 13.25
N SER A 29 7.10 -3.10 13.95
CA SER A 29 5.81 -3.48 13.43
C SER A 29 5.01 -2.20 13.29
N ALA A 30 4.48 -1.94 12.11
CA ALA A 30 3.50 -0.90 11.85
C ALA A 30 2.24 -1.13 12.71
N GLU A 31 1.09 -0.56 12.39
CA GLU A 31 -0.13 -0.73 13.18
C GLU A 31 -0.38 -2.22 13.51
N ASP A 32 -0.24 -2.60 14.79
CA ASP A 32 -0.44 -3.98 15.24
C ASP A 32 -1.93 -4.27 15.48
N ASN A 33 -2.72 -4.15 14.42
CA ASN A 33 -4.15 -4.48 14.42
C ASN A 33 -4.45 -5.89 13.87
N GLY A 34 -3.41 -6.68 13.60
CA GLY A 34 -3.51 -8.05 13.06
C GLY A 34 -3.69 -8.12 11.55
N LEU A 35 -3.78 -6.96 10.87
CA LEU A 35 -3.90 -6.85 9.41
C LEU A 35 -2.52 -6.73 8.74
N GLU A 36 -2.49 -6.75 7.41
CA GLU A 36 -1.27 -6.49 6.62
C GLU A 36 -0.08 -7.39 7.02
N ARG A 37 -0.32 -8.66 7.27
CA ARG A 37 0.79 -9.62 7.47
C ARG A 37 1.52 -9.91 6.17
N THR A 38 0.82 -9.77 5.06
CA THR A 38 1.30 -9.71 3.69
C THR A 38 0.65 -8.51 3.02
N PRO A 39 1.24 -7.94 1.95
CA PRO A 39 0.62 -6.84 1.22
C PRO A 39 -0.80 -7.19 0.78
N VAL A 40 -1.73 -6.26 0.84
CA VAL A 40 -3.09 -6.47 0.34
C VAL A 40 -3.14 -6.43 -1.18
N LEU A 41 -4.08 -7.18 -1.74
CA LEU A 41 -4.39 -7.15 -3.16
C LEU A 41 -5.84 -6.73 -3.34
N GLY A 42 -6.10 -5.91 -4.37
CA GLY A 42 -7.44 -5.40 -4.62
C GLY A 42 -7.57 -4.54 -5.86
N TRP A 43 -8.53 -3.64 -5.81
CA TRP A 43 -8.83 -2.67 -6.85
C TRP A 43 -9.24 -1.34 -6.20
N SER A 44 -8.89 -0.22 -6.84
CA SER A 44 -9.32 1.13 -6.46
C SER A 44 -9.98 1.85 -7.62
N SER A 45 -10.94 2.72 -7.32
CA SER A 45 -11.74 3.41 -8.32
C SER A 45 -11.00 4.58 -8.98
N TRP A 46 -9.91 5.08 -8.40
CA TRP A 46 -9.36 6.37 -8.82
C TRP A 46 -8.84 6.37 -10.25
N SER A 47 -7.90 5.50 -10.57
CA SER A 47 -7.18 5.55 -11.86
C SER A 47 -8.11 5.43 -13.07
N PHE A 48 -9.16 4.60 -12.98
CA PHE A 48 -10.11 4.40 -14.07
C PHE A 48 -11.35 5.29 -14.00
N LEU A 49 -12.03 5.37 -12.86
CA LEU A 49 -13.29 6.10 -12.74
C LEU A 49 -13.13 7.60 -12.50
N ARG A 50 -11.97 8.03 -11.99
CA ARG A 50 -11.70 9.44 -11.66
C ARG A 50 -12.85 10.07 -10.87
N GLU A 51 -13.38 11.17 -11.37
CA GLU A 51 -14.44 11.96 -10.75
C GLU A 51 -15.86 11.38 -10.93
N THR A 52 -15.99 10.18 -11.50
CA THR A 52 -17.30 9.66 -11.89
C THR A 52 -17.72 8.33 -11.23
N PRO A 53 -17.32 8.03 -9.97
CA PRO A 53 -17.79 6.81 -9.31
C PRO A 53 -19.29 6.90 -9.03
N THR A 54 -19.96 5.76 -9.14
CA THR A 54 -21.37 5.57 -8.73
C THR A 54 -21.54 4.19 -8.10
N ALA A 55 -22.57 4.00 -7.32
CA ALA A 55 -22.88 2.70 -6.72
C ALA A 55 -22.89 1.56 -7.75
N ASP A 56 -23.51 1.78 -8.92
CA ASP A 56 -23.60 0.76 -9.97
C ASP A 56 -22.24 0.46 -10.59
N LYS A 57 -21.41 1.49 -10.83
CA LYS A 57 -20.05 1.28 -11.37
C LYS A 57 -19.20 0.49 -10.38
N ILE A 58 -19.21 0.85 -9.10
CA ILE A 58 -18.44 0.13 -8.06
C ILE A 58 -18.90 -1.32 -7.96
N LYS A 59 -20.22 -1.55 -7.92
CA LYS A 59 -20.77 -2.92 -7.89
C LYS A 59 -20.40 -3.73 -9.14
N SER A 60 -20.35 -3.09 -10.31
CA SER A 60 -19.94 -3.75 -11.57
C SER A 60 -18.47 -4.14 -11.55
N GLN A 61 -17.58 -3.27 -11.04
CA GLN A 61 -16.16 -3.59 -10.87
C GLN A 61 -15.95 -4.71 -9.84
N ALA A 62 -16.65 -4.66 -8.72
CA ALA A 62 -16.61 -5.73 -7.71
C ALA A 62 -17.05 -7.09 -8.28
N LEU A 63 -18.15 -7.10 -9.04
CA LEU A 63 -18.63 -8.33 -9.69
C LEU A 63 -17.62 -8.86 -10.71
N ALA A 64 -17.01 -7.97 -11.49
CA ALA A 64 -15.98 -8.33 -12.47
C ALA A 64 -14.74 -8.92 -11.79
N LEU A 65 -14.28 -8.33 -10.68
CA LEU A 65 -13.19 -8.86 -9.86
C LEU A 65 -13.51 -10.28 -9.33
N HIS A 66 -14.73 -10.47 -8.83
CA HIS A 66 -15.20 -11.78 -8.37
C HIS A 66 -15.21 -12.82 -9.51
N ASN A 67 -15.74 -12.45 -10.67
CA ASN A 67 -15.92 -13.36 -11.81
C ASN A 67 -14.61 -13.66 -12.54
N SER A 68 -13.62 -12.76 -12.52
CA SER A 68 -12.32 -12.98 -13.16
C SER A 68 -11.51 -14.12 -12.55
N GLY A 69 -11.81 -14.52 -11.31
CA GLY A 69 -11.02 -15.48 -10.55
C GLY A 69 -9.91 -14.85 -9.70
N LEU A 70 -9.56 -13.59 -9.89
CA LEU A 70 -8.51 -12.88 -9.14
C LEU A 70 -8.77 -12.88 -7.64
N GLN A 71 -10.04 -12.85 -7.22
CA GLN A 71 -10.40 -12.97 -5.81
C GLN A 71 -9.79 -14.21 -5.15
N LYS A 72 -9.73 -15.35 -5.85
CA LYS A 72 -9.13 -16.60 -5.33
C LYS A 72 -7.63 -16.53 -5.17
N LEU A 73 -6.99 -15.57 -5.84
CA LEU A 73 -5.55 -15.30 -5.75
C LEU A 73 -5.22 -14.22 -4.70
N GLY A 74 -6.23 -13.71 -3.98
CA GLY A 74 -6.04 -12.75 -2.90
C GLY A 74 -6.48 -11.32 -3.21
N TYR A 75 -6.90 -10.99 -4.43
CA TYR A 75 -7.45 -9.67 -4.75
C TYR A 75 -8.83 -9.51 -4.12
N GLN A 76 -8.88 -9.02 -2.88
CA GLN A 76 -10.10 -9.05 -2.06
C GLN A 76 -10.62 -7.66 -1.70
N TYR A 77 -9.82 -6.60 -1.87
CA TYR A 77 -10.25 -5.25 -1.54
C TYR A 77 -10.87 -4.55 -2.76
N VAL A 78 -11.98 -3.86 -2.53
CA VAL A 78 -12.63 -2.96 -3.49
C VAL A 78 -12.69 -1.59 -2.84
N ASN A 79 -11.82 -0.68 -3.26
CA ASN A 79 -11.65 0.62 -2.63
C ASN A 79 -12.35 1.71 -3.45
N LEU A 80 -13.28 2.42 -2.82
CA LEU A 80 -13.90 3.62 -3.35
C LEU A 80 -13.05 4.83 -2.97
N ASP A 81 -12.43 5.44 -3.96
CA ASP A 81 -11.65 6.65 -3.82
C ASP A 81 -12.56 7.91 -3.78
N ASP A 82 -12.06 9.08 -4.06
CA ASP A 82 -12.75 10.38 -3.94
C ASP A 82 -14.09 10.45 -4.71
N PHE A 83 -14.84 11.52 -4.55
CA PHE A 83 -16.14 11.84 -5.17
C PHE A 83 -17.35 11.00 -4.70
N TRP A 84 -17.30 10.39 -3.52
CA TRP A 84 -18.46 9.68 -2.95
C TRP A 84 -19.39 10.59 -2.12
N TYR A 85 -18.93 11.75 -1.70
CA TYR A 85 -19.60 12.69 -0.80
C TYR A 85 -20.05 13.95 -1.52
N GLN A 86 -20.99 14.66 -0.91
CA GLN A 86 -21.50 15.93 -1.44
C GLN A 86 -20.46 17.04 -1.35
N CYS A 87 -20.13 17.67 -2.48
CA CYS A 87 -19.24 18.81 -2.57
C CYS A 87 -19.97 20.03 -3.16
N PRO A 88 -20.62 20.88 -2.33
CA PRO A 88 -21.41 22.02 -2.84
C PRO A 88 -20.55 23.21 -3.27
N GLY A 89 -19.23 23.21 -2.99
CA GLY A 89 -18.33 24.28 -3.39
C GLY A 89 -17.18 24.53 -2.40
N PRO A 90 -16.56 25.73 -2.42
CA PRO A 90 -15.27 26.00 -1.78
C PRO A 90 -15.28 25.98 -0.24
N GLN A 91 -16.44 25.83 0.38
CA GLN A 91 -16.56 25.67 1.84
C GLN A 91 -16.33 24.23 2.29
N GLY A 92 -16.00 23.36 1.36
CA GLY A 92 -15.71 21.96 1.60
C GLY A 92 -16.93 21.05 1.56
N PRO A 93 -16.75 19.78 1.93
CA PRO A 93 -17.81 18.79 1.94
C PRO A 93 -19.00 19.22 2.79
N ASN A 94 -20.21 18.91 2.32
CA ASN A 94 -21.40 18.97 3.16
C ASN A 94 -21.29 17.99 4.32
N VAL A 95 -21.89 18.37 5.46
CA VAL A 95 -21.74 17.64 6.71
C VAL A 95 -23.08 17.32 7.37
N ASP A 96 -23.10 16.22 8.08
CA ASP A 96 -24.18 15.82 8.96
C ASP A 96 -24.21 16.69 10.25
N PRO A 97 -25.18 16.51 11.15
CA PRO A 97 -25.26 17.27 12.39
C PRO A 97 -24.02 17.15 13.31
N TYR A 98 -23.14 16.21 13.04
CA TYR A 98 -21.90 15.96 13.80
C TYR A 98 -20.62 16.35 13.03
N GLY A 99 -20.76 17.00 11.88
CA GLY A 99 -19.63 17.49 11.10
C GLY A 99 -18.96 16.48 10.17
N ARG A 100 -19.53 15.28 9.99
CA ARG A 100 -19.02 14.25 9.08
C ARG A 100 -19.61 14.41 7.70
N TRP A 101 -18.87 14.01 6.67
CA TRP A 101 -19.32 14.18 5.28
C TRP A 101 -20.59 13.39 4.99
N ILE A 102 -21.45 13.95 4.16
CA ILE A 102 -22.69 13.33 3.71
C ILE A 102 -22.47 12.66 2.37
N THR A 103 -22.88 11.40 2.26
CA THR A 103 -22.92 10.67 0.98
C THR A 103 -23.66 11.45 -0.08
N ASP A 104 -23.16 11.46 -1.32
CA ASP A 104 -23.86 12.04 -2.46
C ASP A 104 -24.97 11.07 -2.94
N PRO A 105 -26.25 11.36 -2.69
CA PRO A 105 -27.33 10.44 -3.02
C PRO A 105 -27.58 10.33 -4.53
N SER A 106 -27.06 11.25 -5.34
CA SER A 106 -27.14 11.17 -6.80
C SER A 106 -26.20 10.12 -7.37
N ARG A 107 -25.14 9.78 -6.63
CA ARG A 107 -24.12 8.79 -6.99
C ARG A 107 -24.31 7.47 -6.22
N PHE A 108 -24.63 7.58 -4.95
CA PHE A 108 -24.78 6.49 -4.00
C PHE A 108 -26.14 6.60 -3.28
N PRO A 109 -27.24 6.19 -3.95
CA PRO A 109 -28.57 6.31 -3.39
C PRO A 109 -28.77 5.40 -2.19
N ALA A 110 -29.38 5.94 -1.13
CA ALA A 110 -29.78 5.18 0.05
C ALA A 110 -30.87 4.14 -0.29
N GLN A 111 -30.96 3.07 0.48
CA GLN A 111 -32.01 2.06 0.40
C GLN A 111 -32.67 1.87 1.77
N GLY A 112 -33.93 2.28 1.89
CA GLY A 112 -34.60 2.36 3.20
C GLY A 112 -33.83 3.29 4.13
N ASP A 113 -33.48 2.80 5.31
CA ASP A 113 -32.69 3.54 6.31
C ASP A 113 -31.16 3.36 6.15
N SER A 114 -30.72 2.59 5.15
CA SER A 114 -29.29 2.35 4.90
C SER A 114 -28.69 3.42 4.02
N ASP A 115 -27.59 4.02 4.46
CA ASP A 115 -26.76 4.92 3.65
C ASP A 115 -26.27 4.25 2.37
N GLY A 116 -26.12 5.03 1.28
CA GLY A 116 -25.74 4.51 -0.02
C GLY A 116 -24.35 3.85 -0.02
N ILE A 117 -23.43 4.31 0.80
CA ILE A 117 -22.10 3.67 0.96
C ILE A 117 -22.26 2.32 1.63
N LYS A 118 -23.08 2.22 2.69
CA LYS A 118 -23.38 0.93 3.32
C LYS A 118 -24.01 -0.07 2.33
N VAL A 119 -24.89 0.38 1.47
CA VAL A 119 -25.51 -0.47 0.43
C VAL A 119 -24.47 -1.04 -0.53
N VAL A 120 -23.43 -0.28 -0.88
CA VAL A 120 -22.33 -0.76 -1.70
C VAL A 120 -21.44 -1.71 -0.90
N ALA A 121 -21.10 -1.37 0.33
CA ALA A 121 -20.30 -2.23 1.23
C ALA A 121 -20.97 -3.60 1.42
N ASP A 122 -22.26 -3.64 1.73
CA ASP A 122 -23.03 -4.88 1.90
C ASP A 122 -23.00 -5.73 0.62
N TYR A 123 -23.10 -5.10 -0.56
CA TYR A 123 -22.97 -5.80 -1.84
C TYR A 123 -21.58 -6.43 -2.03
N VAL A 124 -20.51 -5.67 -1.79
CA VAL A 124 -19.14 -6.16 -1.89
C VAL A 124 -18.90 -7.32 -0.91
N HIS A 125 -19.40 -7.21 0.32
CA HIS A 125 -19.35 -8.28 1.32
C HIS A 125 -20.14 -9.52 0.89
N SER A 126 -21.26 -9.35 0.19
CA SER A 126 -22.05 -10.48 -0.34
C SER A 126 -21.23 -11.33 -1.34
N LEU A 127 -20.25 -10.70 -2.02
CA LEU A 127 -19.26 -11.36 -2.88
C LEU A 127 -18.05 -11.89 -2.09
N ARG A 128 -18.06 -11.82 -0.74
CA ARG A 128 -16.96 -12.23 0.16
C ARG A 128 -15.67 -11.42 -0.09
N MET A 129 -15.80 -10.16 -0.44
CA MET A 129 -14.70 -9.20 -0.57
C MET A 129 -14.82 -8.12 0.50
N LYS A 130 -13.80 -7.28 0.62
CA LYS A 130 -13.67 -6.20 1.58
C LYS A 130 -13.87 -4.86 0.89
N PHE A 131 -14.41 -3.88 1.61
CA PHE A 131 -14.73 -2.57 1.03
C PHE A 131 -13.95 -1.45 1.73
N GLY A 132 -13.28 -0.62 0.93
CA GLY A 132 -12.51 0.53 1.40
C GLY A 132 -13.13 1.86 0.98
N ILE A 133 -12.75 2.93 1.70
CA ILE A 133 -13.23 4.29 1.45
C ILE A 133 -12.10 5.32 1.60
N TYR A 134 -12.22 6.42 0.86
CA TYR A 134 -11.33 7.58 0.86
C TYR A 134 -11.81 8.67 1.81
N VAL A 135 -10.87 9.31 2.50
CA VAL A 135 -11.08 10.54 3.27
C VAL A 135 -9.83 11.44 3.16
N THR A 136 -9.91 12.67 3.68
CA THR A 136 -8.76 13.58 3.80
C THR A 136 -8.61 14.09 5.23
N PRO A 137 -7.44 14.63 5.64
CA PRO A 137 -7.23 15.14 6.99
C PRO A 137 -8.10 16.36 7.31
N GLY A 138 -8.27 16.61 8.60
CA GLY A 138 -8.90 17.80 9.11
C GLY A 138 -10.43 17.73 9.23
N ILE A 139 -11.06 18.92 9.24
CA ILE A 139 -12.50 19.09 9.37
C ILE A 139 -13.02 20.08 8.31
N SER A 140 -14.21 19.80 7.76
CA SER A 140 -14.82 20.68 6.78
C SER A 140 -15.13 22.07 7.36
N ARG A 141 -14.85 23.12 6.60
CA ARG A 141 -15.29 24.48 6.94
C ARG A 141 -16.78 24.62 7.12
N GLN A 142 -17.56 23.75 6.47
CA GLN A 142 -19.00 23.67 6.67
C GLN A 142 -19.32 23.32 8.13
N ALA A 143 -18.66 22.29 8.69
CA ALA A 143 -18.83 21.90 10.09
C ALA A 143 -18.45 23.04 11.05
N VAL A 144 -17.33 23.71 10.79
CA VAL A 144 -16.86 24.84 11.60
C VAL A 144 -17.84 26.01 11.54
N LYS A 145 -18.32 26.37 10.33
CA LYS A 145 -19.27 27.48 10.13
C LYS A 145 -20.62 27.21 10.78
N GLN A 146 -21.11 25.98 10.68
CA GLN A 146 -22.37 25.55 11.32
C GLN A 146 -22.19 25.30 12.82
N ASN A 147 -20.95 25.24 13.29
CA ASN A 147 -20.55 24.91 14.65
C ASN A 147 -21.20 23.60 15.12
N THR A 148 -21.12 22.56 14.29
CA THR A 148 -21.74 21.27 14.56
C THR A 148 -21.26 20.69 15.88
N GLN A 149 -22.14 19.98 16.58
CA GLN A 149 -21.78 19.29 17.81
C GLN A 149 -20.94 18.05 17.52
N ILE A 150 -19.93 17.77 18.34
CA ILE A 150 -19.17 16.53 18.26
C ILE A 150 -19.99 15.44 18.98
N LYS A 151 -20.29 14.35 18.23
CA LYS A 151 -21.16 13.27 18.70
C LYS A 151 -20.75 12.75 20.08
N GLY A 152 -21.70 12.74 21.02
CA GLY A 152 -21.50 12.21 22.38
C GLY A 152 -20.74 13.13 23.32
N THR A 153 -20.51 14.40 22.97
CA THR A 153 -19.78 15.37 23.81
C THR A 153 -20.54 16.69 23.92
N SER A 154 -20.04 17.60 24.76
CA SER A 154 -20.49 19.00 24.81
C SER A 154 -19.67 19.94 23.92
N TYR A 155 -18.65 19.42 23.22
CA TYR A 155 -17.77 20.18 22.36
C TYR A 155 -18.35 20.36 20.96
N THR A 156 -17.80 21.35 20.23
CA THR A 156 -18.26 21.68 18.87
C THR A 156 -17.10 21.78 17.90
N ALA A 157 -17.42 21.74 16.60
CA ALA A 157 -16.47 21.82 15.51
C ALA A 157 -15.57 23.07 15.58
N ALA A 158 -16.14 24.24 15.92
CA ALA A 158 -15.36 25.47 16.04
C ALA A 158 -14.34 25.45 17.20
N GLN A 159 -14.58 24.65 18.24
CA GLN A 159 -13.66 24.54 19.38
C GLN A 159 -12.42 23.70 19.08
N ILE A 160 -12.50 22.76 18.15
CA ILE A 160 -11.40 21.87 17.81
C ILE A 160 -10.66 22.28 16.54
N ALA A 161 -11.22 23.14 15.71
CA ALA A 161 -10.64 23.55 14.44
C ALA A 161 -9.58 24.64 14.60
N GLU A 162 -8.61 24.64 13.67
CA GLU A 162 -7.69 25.74 13.38
C GLU A 162 -8.00 26.31 11.99
N PRO A 163 -8.98 27.24 11.85
CA PRO A 163 -9.51 27.68 10.55
C PRO A 163 -8.48 28.40 9.67
N SER A 164 -7.38 28.90 10.25
CA SER A 164 -6.27 29.57 9.54
C SER A 164 -5.34 28.58 8.84
N VAL A 165 -5.33 27.30 9.25
CA VAL A 165 -4.49 26.24 8.68
C VAL A 165 -5.36 25.40 7.75
N LYS A 166 -5.02 25.44 6.46
CA LYS A 166 -5.71 24.63 5.44
C LYS A 166 -5.15 23.21 5.46
N GLU A 167 -6.03 22.25 5.27
CA GLU A 167 -5.67 20.85 4.99
C GLU A 167 -6.04 20.52 3.55
N ASN A 168 -5.37 19.49 3.01
CA ASN A 168 -5.61 19.04 1.65
C ASN A 168 -6.96 18.35 1.52
N ASN A 169 -7.64 18.66 0.45
CA ASN A 169 -8.68 17.91 -0.20
C ASN A 169 -8.65 18.38 -1.65
N TYR A 170 -8.18 17.53 -2.54
CA TYR A 170 -7.76 17.96 -3.87
C TYR A 170 -8.91 18.42 -4.75
N ASN A 171 -10.08 17.83 -4.57
CA ASN A 171 -11.24 18.10 -5.42
C ASN A 171 -12.28 19.01 -4.77
N CYS A 172 -12.66 18.77 -3.53
CA CYS A 172 -13.68 19.57 -2.85
C CYS A 172 -13.13 20.82 -2.17
N LYS A 173 -11.84 20.82 -1.79
CA LYS A 173 -11.22 21.91 -1.02
C LYS A 173 -11.89 22.09 0.38
N GLY A 174 -11.65 23.21 1.02
CA GLY A 174 -12.40 23.64 2.20
C GLY A 174 -12.19 22.83 3.47
N MET A 175 -11.12 22.06 3.58
CA MET A 175 -10.72 21.43 4.83
C MET A 175 -9.80 22.35 5.64
N VAL A 176 -9.89 22.25 6.96
CA VAL A 176 -9.00 22.97 7.91
C VAL A 176 -8.54 22.01 8.98
N ARG A 177 -7.41 22.36 9.62
CA ARG A 177 -6.77 21.51 10.63
C ARG A 177 -7.65 21.32 11.85
N ILE A 178 -7.50 20.13 12.47
CA ILE A 178 -7.96 19.83 13.81
C ILE A 178 -6.79 20.01 14.79
N ASP A 179 -6.98 20.76 15.88
CA ASP A 179 -6.05 20.80 17.00
C ASP A 179 -6.33 19.65 17.96
N TYR A 180 -5.58 18.56 17.84
CA TYR A 180 -5.74 17.40 18.69
C TYR A 180 -5.34 17.60 20.16
N ASN A 181 -4.87 18.79 20.54
CA ASN A 181 -4.72 19.17 21.96
C ASN A 181 -6.03 19.69 22.57
N LYS A 182 -7.04 19.94 21.74
CA LYS A 182 -8.36 20.39 22.20
C LYS A 182 -9.25 19.22 22.61
N PRO A 183 -9.98 19.36 23.74
CA PRO A 183 -11.00 18.40 24.10
C PRO A 183 -12.06 18.28 23.00
N GLY A 184 -12.46 17.05 22.67
CA GLY A 184 -13.41 16.76 21.60
C GLY A 184 -12.76 16.42 20.25
N ALA A 185 -11.47 16.72 20.04
CA ALA A 185 -10.81 16.45 18.75
C ALA A 185 -10.70 14.94 18.46
N GLN A 186 -10.25 14.15 19.42
CA GLN A 186 -10.20 12.69 19.25
C GLN A 186 -11.62 12.11 19.11
N GLU A 187 -12.59 12.61 19.87
CA GLU A 187 -13.99 12.16 19.82
C GLU A 187 -14.63 12.45 18.45
N TYR A 188 -14.24 13.53 17.79
CA TYR A 188 -14.66 13.80 16.41
C TYR A 188 -14.17 12.68 15.47
N THR A 189 -12.88 12.34 15.51
CA THR A 189 -12.32 11.25 14.69
C THR A 189 -12.92 9.90 15.08
N ASN A 190 -13.15 9.65 16.37
CA ASN A 190 -13.84 8.45 16.84
C ASN A 190 -15.25 8.32 16.22
N SER A 191 -15.98 9.46 16.13
CA SER A 191 -17.32 9.47 15.54
C SER A 191 -17.31 9.16 14.04
N TRP A 192 -16.23 9.57 13.32
CA TRP A 192 -16.01 9.21 11.93
C TRP A 192 -15.80 7.71 11.76
N VAL A 193 -14.84 7.15 12.48
CA VAL A 193 -14.53 5.73 12.36
C VAL A 193 -15.69 4.87 12.84
N GLN A 194 -16.48 5.34 13.81
CA GLN A 194 -17.68 4.64 14.24
C GLN A 194 -18.71 4.50 13.10
N ILE A 195 -19.00 5.57 12.35
CA ILE A 195 -19.94 5.47 11.22
C ILE A 195 -19.36 4.61 10.08
N LEU A 196 -18.05 4.69 9.83
CA LEU A 196 -17.40 3.82 8.85
C LEU A 196 -17.49 2.34 9.27
N ALA A 197 -17.34 2.04 10.55
CA ALA A 197 -17.54 0.70 11.07
C ALA A 197 -19.02 0.23 10.93
N GLU A 198 -19.98 1.11 11.17
CA GLU A 198 -21.42 0.85 10.97
C GLU A 198 -21.76 0.61 9.49
N TRP A 199 -21.05 1.25 8.56
CA TRP A 199 -21.15 0.99 7.11
C TRP A 199 -20.43 -0.29 6.68
N GLY A 200 -19.61 -0.87 7.54
CA GLY A 200 -18.87 -2.09 7.23
C GLY A 200 -17.55 -1.85 6.48
N ILE A 201 -16.94 -0.68 6.63
CA ILE A 201 -15.66 -0.37 5.98
C ILE A 201 -14.54 -1.25 6.56
N ASP A 202 -13.66 -1.74 5.67
CA ASP A 202 -12.51 -2.60 5.99
C ASP A 202 -11.16 -1.93 5.72
N TYR A 203 -11.15 -0.79 5.01
CA TYR A 203 -9.96 -0.07 4.59
C TYR A 203 -10.26 1.43 4.49
N ILE A 204 -9.38 2.25 5.03
CA ILE A 204 -9.49 3.71 4.99
C ILE A 204 -8.23 4.26 4.33
N LYS A 205 -8.38 4.92 3.17
CA LYS A 205 -7.33 5.73 2.56
C LYS A 205 -7.48 7.18 3.03
N ILE A 206 -6.44 7.73 3.65
CA ILE A 206 -6.39 9.13 4.01
C ILE A 206 -5.41 9.84 3.10
N ASP A 207 -5.93 10.64 2.19
CA ASP A 207 -5.16 11.29 1.13
C ASP A 207 -4.72 12.71 1.51
N GLY A 208 -3.57 13.13 0.98
CA GLY A 208 -3.07 14.49 1.13
C GLY A 208 -2.46 14.81 2.48
N MET A 209 -2.02 13.80 3.23
CA MET A 209 -1.28 13.98 4.47
C MET A 209 0.08 14.64 4.22
N THR A 210 0.51 15.49 5.14
CA THR A 210 1.82 16.17 5.12
C THR A 210 2.56 15.92 6.43
N ASP A 211 3.80 16.34 6.52
CA ASP A 211 4.62 16.25 7.74
C ASP A 211 3.92 16.77 9.00
N SER A 212 2.99 17.69 8.83
CA SER A 212 2.24 18.30 9.93
C SER A 212 1.09 17.45 10.46
N ASN A 213 0.73 16.35 9.78
CA ASN A 213 -0.45 15.53 10.10
C ASN A 213 -0.17 14.31 10.99
N ALA A 214 0.97 14.26 11.69
CA ALA A 214 1.28 13.15 12.60
C ALA A 214 0.20 12.90 13.68
N ALA A 215 -0.45 13.97 14.14
CA ALA A 215 -1.55 13.87 15.11
C ALA A 215 -2.82 13.27 14.49
N ASP A 216 -3.11 13.59 13.22
CA ASP A 216 -4.23 13.01 12.48
C ASP A 216 -4.04 11.48 12.33
N VAL A 217 -2.89 11.02 11.81
CA VAL A 217 -2.59 9.58 11.66
C VAL A 217 -2.78 8.83 12.97
N LYS A 218 -2.23 9.36 14.06
CA LYS A 218 -2.41 8.78 15.40
C LYS A 218 -3.88 8.75 15.84
N ALA A 219 -4.63 9.82 15.57
CA ALA A 219 -6.03 9.91 15.98
C ALA A 219 -6.90 8.91 15.20
N TRP A 220 -6.68 8.75 13.90
CA TRP A 220 -7.37 7.74 13.08
C TRP A 220 -7.06 6.32 13.54
N SER A 221 -5.79 5.98 13.77
CA SER A 221 -5.38 4.68 14.32
C SER A 221 -6.05 4.40 15.68
N ASN A 222 -6.06 5.38 16.59
CA ASN A 222 -6.74 5.26 17.88
C ASN A 222 -8.27 5.02 17.72
N ALA A 223 -8.89 5.75 16.79
CA ALA A 223 -10.31 5.62 16.51
C ALA A 223 -10.66 4.24 15.91
N ILE A 224 -9.83 3.71 15.02
CA ILE A 224 -9.98 2.35 14.48
C ILE A 224 -9.95 1.31 15.63
N ARG A 225 -8.96 1.39 16.52
CA ARG A 225 -8.90 0.49 17.67
C ARG A 225 -10.13 0.61 18.59
N GLN A 226 -10.63 1.82 18.82
CA GLN A 226 -11.81 2.07 19.66
C GLN A 226 -13.10 1.58 19.02
N SER A 227 -13.20 1.56 17.70
CA SER A 227 -14.40 1.08 16.99
C SER A 227 -14.65 -0.42 17.19
N GLY A 228 -13.62 -1.18 17.54
CA GLY A 228 -13.66 -2.63 17.64
C GLY A 228 -13.71 -3.36 16.29
N ARG A 229 -13.74 -2.64 15.17
CA ARG A 229 -13.65 -3.20 13.81
C ARG A 229 -12.24 -3.00 13.27
N PRO A 230 -11.49 -4.07 12.93
CA PRO A 230 -10.20 -3.93 12.27
C PRO A 230 -10.37 -3.32 10.87
N MET A 231 -9.60 -2.27 10.57
CA MET A 231 -9.56 -1.62 9.26
C MET A 231 -8.10 -1.37 8.89
N VAL A 232 -7.74 -1.60 7.64
CA VAL A 232 -6.45 -1.15 7.10
C VAL A 232 -6.44 0.37 7.09
N LEU A 233 -5.38 0.97 7.60
CA LEU A 233 -5.15 2.40 7.52
C LEU A 233 -4.04 2.67 6.53
N ASP A 234 -4.40 3.22 5.39
CA ASP A 234 -3.52 3.69 4.34
C ASP A 234 -3.39 5.21 4.37
N VAL A 235 -2.17 5.70 4.24
CA VAL A 235 -1.84 7.13 4.30
C VAL A 235 -1.12 7.56 3.03
N THR A 236 -1.82 8.32 2.20
CA THR A 236 -1.21 8.95 1.02
C THR A 236 -0.60 10.29 1.39
N GLN A 237 0.71 10.44 1.19
CA GLN A 237 1.41 11.67 1.49
C GLN A 237 1.32 12.65 0.32
N GLY A 238 1.15 13.94 0.62
CA GLY A 238 1.15 15.01 -0.38
C GLY A 238 2.51 15.70 -0.56
N ASP A 239 3.47 15.46 0.33
CA ASP A 239 4.81 16.06 0.30
C ASP A 239 5.94 15.03 0.16
N TYR A 240 5.65 13.73 0.24
CA TYR A 240 6.55 12.60 0.00
C TYR A 240 7.89 12.69 0.77
N THR A 241 7.86 13.28 1.95
CA THR A 241 9.04 13.37 2.82
C THR A 241 9.07 12.22 3.82
N LYS A 242 10.19 12.06 4.53
CA LYS A 242 10.32 11.05 5.56
C LYS A 242 10.01 11.54 6.98
N ALA A 243 9.60 12.78 7.16
CA ALA A 243 9.35 13.31 8.50
C ALA A 243 8.17 12.60 9.19
N LEU A 244 7.16 12.19 8.40
CA LEU A 244 6.02 11.44 8.90
C LEU A 244 6.31 9.95 9.17
N THR A 245 7.38 9.39 8.60
CA THR A 245 7.70 7.95 8.65
C THR A 245 7.65 7.32 10.04
N PRO A 246 8.20 7.94 11.12
CA PRO A 246 8.12 7.34 12.46
C PRO A 246 6.68 7.17 12.96
N THR A 247 5.77 8.05 12.52
CA THR A 247 4.34 7.97 12.83
C THR A 247 3.66 6.90 11.98
N LEU A 248 3.94 6.86 10.68
CA LEU A 248 3.41 5.86 9.77
C LEU A 248 3.77 4.45 10.22
N MET A 249 5.05 4.18 10.47
CA MET A 249 5.53 2.89 10.99
C MET A 249 4.90 2.45 12.31
N LYS A 250 4.24 3.32 13.03
CA LYS A 250 3.61 3.01 14.32
C LYS A 250 2.10 2.91 14.24
N TYR A 251 1.47 3.63 13.33
CA TYR A 251 0.04 3.89 13.36
C TYR A 251 -0.67 3.61 12.03
N ALA A 252 0.06 3.32 10.95
CA ALA A 252 -0.52 3.01 9.64
C ALA A 252 -0.13 1.61 9.18
N ASN A 253 -0.91 1.04 8.28
CA ASN A 253 -0.65 -0.24 7.63
C ASN A 253 -0.01 -0.05 6.25
N GLN A 254 -0.28 1.07 5.59
CA GLN A 254 0.28 1.41 4.27
C GLN A 254 0.60 2.89 4.22
N TRP A 255 1.56 3.24 3.36
CA TRP A 255 1.88 4.63 3.05
C TRP A 255 2.43 4.77 1.65
N GLU A 256 1.79 5.63 0.89
CA GLU A 256 2.29 6.06 -0.40
C GLU A 256 3.44 7.04 -0.21
N PHE A 257 4.52 6.85 -0.96
CA PHE A 257 5.81 7.53 -0.76
C PHE A 257 6.32 8.28 -1.99
N ALA A 258 5.55 8.31 -3.07
CA ALA A 258 5.93 8.94 -4.33
C ALA A 258 4.69 9.50 -5.04
N PRO A 259 4.86 10.47 -5.97
CA PRO A 259 3.73 11.03 -6.73
C PRO A 259 2.97 9.97 -7.50
N ASP A 260 1.67 10.19 -7.71
CA ASP A 260 0.76 9.30 -8.42
C ASP A 260 1.35 8.69 -9.69
N VAL A 261 1.04 7.42 -9.96
CA VAL A 261 1.44 6.74 -11.22
C VAL A 261 0.53 7.12 -12.38
N GLU A 262 -0.57 7.77 -12.14
CA GLU A 262 -1.52 8.21 -13.15
C GLU A 262 -0.91 9.27 -14.07
N CYS A 263 -1.12 9.09 -15.36
CA CYS A 263 -0.69 10.08 -16.35
C CYS A 263 -1.77 11.14 -16.59
N TYR A 264 -2.05 12.02 -15.63
CA TYR A 264 -3.05 13.10 -15.79
C TYR A 264 -2.84 13.96 -17.03
N ARG A 265 -1.58 14.17 -17.47
CA ARG A 265 -1.24 14.88 -18.71
C ARG A 265 -1.55 14.09 -19.98
N CYS A 266 -1.79 12.79 -19.86
CA CYS A 266 -2.09 11.90 -21.00
C CYS A 266 -3.59 11.87 -21.32
N GLU A 267 -4.44 12.26 -20.40
CA GLU A 267 -5.90 12.22 -20.54
C GLU A 267 -6.40 13.08 -21.73
N LYS A 268 -7.30 12.53 -22.53
CA LYS A 268 -7.87 13.21 -23.67
C LYS A 268 -9.36 12.99 -23.78
N GLY A 269 -10.10 14.07 -24.03
CA GLY A 269 -11.54 13.99 -24.35
C GLY A 269 -12.41 13.43 -23.24
N GLY A 270 -11.99 13.56 -21.96
CA GLY A 270 -12.72 13.05 -20.80
C GLY A 270 -12.54 11.55 -20.56
N SER A 271 -11.61 10.90 -21.26
CA SER A 271 -11.19 9.53 -20.99
C SER A 271 -10.04 9.53 -19.99
N SER A 272 -10.05 8.64 -19.01
CA SER A 272 -8.91 8.38 -18.12
C SER A 272 -7.74 7.65 -18.82
N TYR A 273 -7.96 7.11 -20.02
CA TYR A 273 -6.91 6.45 -20.79
C TYR A 273 -6.02 7.43 -21.59
N PRO A 274 -4.72 7.13 -21.71
CA PRO A 274 -4.00 6.06 -21.04
C PRO A 274 -3.87 6.34 -19.54
N LEU A 275 -4.06 5.31 -18.70
CA LEU A 275 -4.08 5.45 -17.24
C LEU A 275 -2.74 5.93 -16.70
N THR A 276 -1.64 5.40 -17.25
CA THR A 276 -0.27 5.70 -16.84
C THR A 276 0.68 5.87 -18.04
N SER A 277 1.95 6.09 -17.78
CA SER A 277 3.04 6.04 -18.77
C SER A 277 4.30 5.46 -18.14
N TRP A 278 5.24 5.03 -18.98
CA TRP A 278 6.55 4.58 -18.49
C TRP A 278 7.25 5.61 -17.60
N ALA A 279 7.12 6.90 -17.94
CA ALA A 279 7.75 7.96 -17.13
C ALA A 279 7.21 7.98 -15.69
N ASP A 280 5.91 7.77 -15.51
CA ASP A 280 5.27 7.78 -14.19
C ASP A 280 5.63 6.51 -13.41
N VAL A 281 5.54 5.34 -14.04
CA VAL A 281 5.97 4.06 -13.43
C VAL A 281 7.45 4.07 -13.07
N SER A 282 8.32 4.48 -14.02
CA SER A 282 9.77 4.46 -13.80
C SER A 282 10.25 5.45 -12.73
N ASN A 283 9.44 6.45 -12.41
CA ASN A 283 9.74 7.39 -11.32
C ASN A 283 9.89 6.68 -9.97
N ARG A 284 9.21 5.55 -9.74
CA ARG A 284 9.31 4.74 -8.51
C ARG A 284 10.75 4.31 -8.21
N PHE A 285 11.56 4.01 -9.23
CA PHE A 285 12.98 3.67 -9.05
C PHE A 285 13.81 4.74 -8.32
N ASN A 286 13.35 5.99 -8.28
CA ASN A 286 14.05 7.06 -7.57
C ASN A 286 13.83 7.02 -6.05
N PHE A 287 12.75 6.41 -5.59
CA PHE A 287 12.33 6.44 -4.19
C PHE A 287 12.56 5.10 -3.46
N VAL A 288 12.54 3.98 -4.19
CA VAL A 288 12.52 2.64 -3.61
C VAL A 288 13.65 2.38 -2.60
N GLU A 289 14.89 2.81 -2.91
CA GLU A 289 16.04 2.58 -2.02
C GLU A 289 15.87 3.27 -0.66
N GLU A 290 15.31 4.47 -0.68
CA GLU A 290 15.13 5.29 0.51
C GLU A 290 14.01 4.77 1.41
N TRP A 291 12.93 4.23 0.80
CA TRP A 291 11.74 3.78 1.51
C TRP A 291 11.74 2.28 1.83
N GLN A 292 12.53 1.48 1.13
CA GLN A 292 12.61 0.04 1.35
C GLN A 292 12.80 -0.39 2.81
N PRO A 293 13.63 0.29 3.64
CA PRO A 293 13.86 -0.15 5.02
C PRO A 293 12.63 -0.08 5.94
N TYR A 294 11.57 0.58 5.51
CA TYR A 294 10.36 0.80 6.32
C TYR A 294 9.25 -0.22 6.05
N ALA A 295 9.37 -1.01 4.97
CA ALA A 295 8.38 -2.04 4.65
C ALA A 295 8.60 -3.34 5.44
N GLY A 296 7.51 -3.96 5.85
CA GLY A 296 7.50 -5.27 6.51
C GLY A 296 6.13 -5.63 7.06
N PRO A 297 5.97 -6.82 7.64
CA PRO A 297 4.68 -7.28 8.16
C PRO A 297 4.02 -6.27 9.11
N GLY A 298 2.79 -5.90 8.78
CA GLY A 298 2.00 -4.88 9.50
C GLY A 298 2.07 -3.50 8.87
N GLY A 299 3.04 -3.21 7.96
CA GLY A 299 3.12 -1.94 7.27
C GLY A 299 3.99 -1.97 6.03
N PHE A 300 3.43 -1.57 4.89
CA PHE A 300 4.09 -1.64 3.59
C PHE A 300 4.13 -0.30 2.88
N ASN A 301 5.19 -0.12 2.09
CA ASN A 301 5.29 0.99 1.15
C ASN A 301 4.28 0.77 0.03
N ASP A 302 3.36 1.69 -0.16
CA ASP A 302 2.44 1.68 -1.29
C ASP A 302 3.11 2.33 -2.51
N TYR A 303 3.29 1.54 -3.56
CA TYR A 303 3.86 1.98 -4.84
C TYR A 303 2.79 2.56 -5.76
N ASP A 304 1.56 2.74 -5.23
CA ASP A 304 0.39 3.20 -5.94
C ASP A 304 -0.18 2.16 -6.93
N SER A 305 -1.18 2.54 -7.67
CA SER A 305 -1.99 1.67 -8.52
C SER A 305 -1.19 0.82 -9.51
N LEU A 306 -1.60 -0.43 -9.63
CA LEU A 306 -1.06 -1.35 -10.65
C LEU A 306 -1.89 -1.22 -11.93
N GLU A 307 -1.30 -0.60 -12.95
CA GLU A 307 -1.98 -0.25 -14.19
C GLU A 307 -1.85 -1.34 -15.25
N ILE A 308 -2.26 -2.57 -14.90
CA ILE A 308 -2.20 -3.77 -15.76
C ILE A 308 -3.57 -4.43 -15.79
N GLY A 309 -4.13 -4.63 -16.99
CA GLY A 309 -5.40 -5.32 -17.15
C GLY A 309 -6.26 -4.90 -18.33
N ASN A 310 -5.96 -3.75 -18.96
CA ASN A 310 -6.69 -3.30 -20.16
C ASN A 310 -5.80 -3.24 -21.42
N GLY A 311 -4.79 -4.08 -21.48
CA GLY A 311 -3.87 -4.15 -22.62
C GLY A 311 -3.14 -2.84 -22.87
N ASP A 312 -2.97 -2.49 -24.13
CA ASP A 312 -2.22 -1.29 -24.55
C ASP A 312 -2.97 0.02 -24.19
N ASN A 313 -4.27 -0.04 -23.85
CA ASN A 313 -5.02 1.13 -23.40
C ASN A 313 -4.46 1.74 -22.11
N ASN A 314 -3.84 0.93 -21.24
CA ASN A 314 -3.25 1.43 -20.00
C ASN A 314 -2.11 2.42 -20.21
N GLY A 315 -1.43 2.37 -21.38
CA GLY A 315 -0.31 3.25 -21.70
C GLY A 315 1.07 2.64 -21.51
N LEU A 316 1.14 1.35 -21.13
CA LEU A 316 2.38 0.59 -21.00
C LEU A 316 2.48 -0.49 -22.07
N THR A 317 3.68 -0.68 -22.61
CA THR A 317 4.01 -1.83 -23.46
C THR A 317 3.98 -3.13 -22.64
N PRO A 318 3.88 -4.32 -23.27
CA PRO A 318 3.96 -5.61 -22.57
C PRO A 318 5.23 -5.76 -21.71
N ILE A 319 6.36 -5.20 -22.13
CA ILE A 319 7.61 -5.22 -21.37
C ILE A 319 7.49 -4.33 -20.11
N GLU A 320 6.94 -3.15 -20.26
CA GLU A 320 6.78 -2.18 -19.15
C GLU A 320 5.76 -2.68 -18.12
N ARG A 321 4.67 -3.35 -18.53
CA ARG A 321 3.73 -4.04 -17.62
C ARG A 321 4.45 -5.11 -16.78
N GLN A 322 5.28 -5.92 -17.40
CA GLN A 322 6.11 -6.90 -16.70
C GLN A 322 7.05 -6.24 -15.69
N THR A 323 7.65 -5.11 -16.06
CA THR A 323 8.54 -4.34 -15.20
C THR A 323 7.80 -3.72 -14.02
N GLN A 324 6.62 -3.13 -14.24
CA GLN A 324 5.79 -2.59 -13.17
C GLN A 324 5.47 -3.66 -12.13
N LEU A 325 4.89 -4.79 -12.53
CA LEU A 325 4.52 -5.84 -11.58
C LEU A 325 5.74 -6.44 -10.86
N SER A 326 6.87 -6.59 -11.55
CA SER A 326 8.09 -7.10 -10.94
C SER A 326 8.65 -6.16 -9.86
N LEU A 327 8.59 -4.84 -10.10
CA LEU A 327 9.08 -3.85 -9.15
C LEU A 327 8.16 -3.78 -7.92
N TRP A 328 6.83 -3.76 -8.11
CA TRP A 328 5.86 -3.80 -7.01
C TRP A 328 6.04 -5.06 -6.17
N ALA A 329 6.09 -6.24 -6.80
CA ALA A 329 6.29 -7.52 -6.11
C ALA A 329 7.62 -7.61 -5.34
N LEU A 330 8.72 -7.11 -5.92
CA LEU A 330 10.00 -7.03 -5.21
C LEU A 330 9.94 -6.05 -4.04
N GLY A 331 9.15 -4.99 -4.14
CA GLY A 331 8.92 -4.03 -3.08
C GLY A 331 8.05 -4.54 -1.94
N ALA A 332 7.39 -5.69 -2.10
CA ALA A 332 6.30 -6.15 -1.24
C ALA A 332 5.25 -5.03 -1.06
N SER A 333 4.80 -4.46 -2.18
CA SER A 333 3.83 -3.36 -2.21
C SER A 333 2.41 -3.91 -2.27
N PRO A 334 1.42 -3.23 -1.70
CA PRO A 334 0.03 -3.51 -2.05
C PRO A 334 -0.17 -3.59 -3.57
N LEU A 335 -0.87 -4.62 -4.04
CA LEU A 335 -1.19 -4.78 -5.48
C LEU A 335 -2.65 -4.35 -5.70
N ILE A 336 -2.86 -3.05 -5.79
CA ILE A 336 -4.18 -2.44 -6.00
C ILE A 336 -4.33 -2.08 -7.47
N LEU A 337 -5.22 -2.75 -8.18
CA LEU A 337 -5.49 -2.52 -9.60
C LEU A 337 -6.21 -1.19 -9.81
N GLY A 338 -5.75 -0.36 -10.75
CA GLY A 338 -6.39 0.91 -11.12
C GLY A 338 -7.24 0.86 -12.40
N ILE A 339 -7.57 -0.32 -12.88
CA ILE A 339 -8.08 -0.61 -14.23
C ILE A 339 -9.61 -0.75 -14.32
N ASP A 340 -10.14 -0.83 -15.55
CA ASP A 340 -11.52 -1.27 -15.80
C ASP A 340 -11.61 -2.80 -15.81
N LEU A 341 -12.03 -3.38 -14.69
CA LEU A 341 -12.20 -4.83 -14.54
C LEU A 341 -13.34 -5.39 -15.42
N THR A 342 -14.27 -4.56 -15.86
CA THR A 342 -15.37 -5.00 -16.75
C THR A 342 -14.89 -5.25 -18.18
N HIS A 343 -13.68 -4.76 -18.53
CA HIS A 343 -13.03 -4.93 -19.84
C HIS A 343 -11.62 -5.51 -19.70
N LEU A 344 -11.49 -6.51 -18.82
CA LEU A 344 -10.21 -7.13 -18.53
C LEU A 344 -9.63 -7.85 -19.76
N ASP A 345 -8.41 -7.49 -20.15
CA ASP A 345 -7.67 -8.13 -21.23
C ASP A 345 -7.21 -9.53 -20.82
N SER A 346 -7.47 -10.54 -21.65
CA SER A 346 -7.15 -11.93 -21.31
C SER A 346 -5.65 -12.19 -21.21
N THR A 347 -4.83 -11.49 -22.00
CA THR A 347 -3.36 -11.63 -21.93
C THR A 347 -2.84 -11.03 -20.62
N ASP A 348 -3.34 -9.86 -20.24
CA ASP A 348 -2.96 -9.24 -18.98
C ASP A 348 -3.39 -10.10 -17.78
N LEU A 349 -4.60 -10.64 -17.82
CA LEU A 349 -5.09 -11.54 -16.78
C LEU A 349 -4.17 -12.75 -16.62
N HIS A 350 -4.00 -13.55 -17.67
CA HIS A 350 -3.32 -14.85 -17.56
C HIS A 350 -1.79 -14.72 -17.46
N LYS A 351 -1.20 -13.75 -18.11
CA LYS A 351 0.26 -13.59 -18.13
C LYS A 351 0.79 -12.87 -16.90
N TYR A 352 0.09 -11.80 -16.44
CA TYR A 352 0.60 -10.96 -15.37
C TYR A 352 -0.15 -11.20 -14.06
N LEU A 353 -1.46 -10.96 -14.02
CA LEU A 353 -2.24 -10.91 -12.77
C LEU A 353 -2.41 -12.28 -12.11
N GLU A 354 -2.43 -13.37 -12.89
CA GLU A 354 -2.49 -14.74 -12.40
C GLU A 354 -1.12 -15.42 -12.25
N ASN A 355 -0.01 -14.73 -12.51
CA ASN A 355 1.32 -15.31 -12.34
C ASN A 355 1.63 -15.59 -10.87
N SER A 356 1.32 -16.80 -10.41
CA SER A 356 1.48 -17.21 -9.03
C SER A 356 2.94 -17.16 -8.55
N ALA A 357 3.93 -17.31 -9.43
CA ALA A 357 5.34 -17.22 -9.07
C ALA A 357 5.75 -15.79 -8.72
N VAL A 358 5.22 -14.80 -9.45
CA VAL A 358 5.46 -13.37 -9.18
C VAL A 358 4.62 -12.91 -7.99
N LEU A 359 3.35 -13.35 -7.87
CA LEU A 359 2.53 -13.06 -6.68
C LEU A 359 3.17 -13.61 -5.40
N ALA A 360 3.80 -14.78 -5.45
CA ALA A 360 4.51 -15.34 -4.30
C ALA A 360 5.73 -14.48 -3.88
N VAL A 361 6.36 -13.78 -4.82
CA VAL A 361 7.42 -12.82 -4.50
C VAL A 361 6.88 -11.64 -3.69
N ASP A 362 5.71 -11.14 -4.05
CA ASP A 362 5.04 -10.06 -3.32
C ASP A 362 4.61 -10.52 -1.91
N GLN A 363 3.98 -11.68 -1.85
CA GLN A 363 3.31 -12.19 -0.65
C GLN A 363 4.25 -12.82 0.39
N ASP A 364 5.57 -12.86 0.15
CA ASP A 364 6.56 -13.25 1.16
C ASP A 364 6.84 -12.14 2.19
N SER A 365 6.31 -10.93 1.96
CA SER A 365 6.37 -9.77 2.85
C SER A 365 7.77 -9.20 3.08
N ILE A 366 8.72 -9.53 2.21
CA ILE A 366 10.11 -9.07 2.29
C ILE A 366 10.37 -8.08 1.16
N ALA A 367 10.61 -6.81 1.48
CA ALA A 367 10.99 -5.82 0.48
C ALA A 367 12.45 -6.00 0.03
N ALA A 368 12.66 -6.13 -1.28
CA ALA A 368 13.99 -6.29 -1.85
C ALA A 368 14.82 -5.01 -1.74
N LYS A 369 16.13 -5.18 -1.52
CA LYS A 369 17.10 -4.08 -1.51
C LYS A 369 17.65 -3.85 -2.91
N ARG A 370 17.88 -2.60 -3.28
CA ARG A 370 18.68 -2.28 -4.46
C ARG A 370 20.15 -2.54 -4.15
N VAL A 371 20.72 -3.57 -4.79
CA VAL A 371 22.12 -4.01 -4.56
C VAL A 371 23.08 -3.50 -5.63
N LEU A 372 22.56 -2.98 -6.74
CA LEU A 372 23.35 -2.36 -7.81
C LEU A 372 22.55 -1.24 -8.49
N LYS A 373 23.20 -0.10 -8.75
CA LYS A 373 22.75 0.95 -9.65
C LYS A 373 23.95 1.43 -10.47
N SER A 374 23.89 1.28 -11.80
CA SER A 374 24.90 1.73 -12.74
C SER A 374 24.23 2.25 -14.00
N GLY A 375 24.14 3.56 -14.17
CA GLY A 375 23.39 4.16 -15.26
C GLY A 375 21.92 3.72 -15.25
N ASN A 376 21.49 3.06 -16.33
CA ASN A 376 20.13 2.52 -16.47
C ASN A 376 19.95 1.14 -15.83
N GLN A 377 21.04 0.49 -15.45
CA GLN A 377 21.02 -0.85 -14.86
C GLN A 377 20.75 -0.76 -13.36
N GLN A 378 19.77 -1.51 -12.90
CA GLN A 378 19.45 -1.62 -11.48
C GLN A 378 19.20 -3.09 -11.13
N VAL A 379 19.71 -3.53 -9.97
CA VAL A 379 19.47 -4.87 -9.47
C VAL A 379 18.87 -4.77 -8.08
N PHE A 380 17.73 -5.43 -7.91
CA PHE A 380 17.05 -5.59 -6.62
C PHE A 380 17.12 -7.05 -6.22
N ALA A 381 17.41 -7.30 -4.94
CA ALA A 381 17.50 -8.65 -4.42
C ALA A 381 16.94 -8.76 -3.00
N LYS A 382 16.38 -9.93 -2.69
CA LYS A 382 15.98 -10.34 -1.35
C LYS A 382 16.27 -11.81 -1.13
N ARG A 383 16.39 -12.20 0.14
CA ARG A 383 16.60 -13.60 0.56
C ARG A 383 15.29 -14.14 1.10
N GLU A 384 14.90 -15.30 0.61
CA GLU A 384 13.77 -16.03 1.15
C GLU A 384 14.19 -16.91 2.35
N PRO A 385 13.26 -17.27 3.25
CA PRO A 385 13.57 -18.09 4.43
C PRO A 385 14.13 -19.49 4.09
N ASN A 386 13.83 -20.01 2.91
CA ASN A 386 14.34 -21.30 2.41
C ASN A 386 15.80 -21.25 1.93
N GLY A 387 16.40 -20.06 1.92
CA GLY A 387 17.78 -19.85 1.48
C GLY A 387 17.93 -19.49 0.00
N ASP A 388 16.86 -19.42 -0.77
CA ASP A 388 16.87 -18.93 -2.16
C ASP A 388 17.03 -17.38 -2.17
N ALA A 389 17.42 -16.83 -3.32
CA ALA A 389 17.37 -15.40 -3.56
C ALA A 389 16.38 -15.08 -4.68
N ILE A 390 15.59 -14.02 -4.51
CA ILE A 390 14.85 -13.41 -5.62
C ILE A 390 15.68 -12.24 -6.13
N VAL A 391 15.94 -12.21 -7.43
CA VAL A 391 16.83 -11.22 -8.07
C VAL A 391 16.14 -10.64 -9.31
N GLY A 392 15.85 -9.33 -9.27
CA GLY A 392 15.34 -8.57 -10.40
C GLY A 392 16.47 -7.79 -11.07
N LEU A 393 16.75 -8.11 -12.33
CA LEU A 393 17.68 -7.39 -13.19
C LEU A 393 16.89 -6.42 -14.05
N PHE A 394 16.99 -5.12 -13.81
CA PHE A 394 16.23 -4.07 -14.49
C PHE A 394 17.10 -3.24 -15.40
N ASN A 395 16.52 -2.84 -16.54
CA ASN A 395 17.07 -1.87 -17.45
C ASN A 395 16.05 -0.75 -17.70
N THR A 396 16.29 0.42 -17.16
CA THR A 396 15.42 1.61 -17.36
C THR A 396 15.77 2.41 -18.62
N GLY A 397 16.77 1.96 -19.38
CA GLY A 397 17.25 2.62 -20.60
C GLY A 397 16.44 2.25 -21.84
N ARG A 398 16.73 2.95 -22.94
CA ARG A 398 16.00 2.83 -24.22
C ARG A 398 16.55 1.77 -25.18
N LYS A 399 17.55 1.01 -24.78
CA LYS A 399 18.16 -0.09 -25.58
C LYS A 399 18.33 -1.30 -24.66
N ALA A 400 18.33 -2.49 -25.26
CA ALA A 400 18.68 -3.69 -24.51
C ALA A 400 20.12 -3.61 -23.99
N GLU A 401 20.33 -4.02 -22.75
CA GLU A 401 21.64 -4.02 -22.10
C GLU A 401 21.85 -5.37 -21.35
N GLU A 402 23.10 -5.82 -21.30
CA GLU A 402 23.45 -6.91 -20.41
C GLU A 402 23.55 -6.38 -18.97
N VAL A 403 22.73 -6.91 -18.08
CA VAL A 403 22.78 -6.60 -16.65
C VAL A 403 23.32 -7.80 -15.90
N SER A 404 24.34 -7.58 -15.08
CA SER A 404 24.97 -8.66 -14.34
C SER A 404 25.32 -8.27 -12.91
N VAL A 405 25.30 -9.25 -12.00
CA VAL A 405 25.66 -9.08 -10.60
C VAL A 405 26.29 -10.37 -10.06
N PRO A 406 27.37 -10.31 -9.25
CA PRO A 406 27.88 -11.48 -8.54
C PRO A 406 26.85 -12.09 -7.60
N ALA A 407 26.81 -13.42 -7.49
CA ALA A 407 25.92 -14.12 -6.57
C ALA A 407 26.14 -13.73 -5.11
N SER A 408 27.37 -13.42 -4.71
CA SER A 408 27.70 -12.91 -3.37
C SER A 408 27.05 -11.55 -3.07
N THR A 409 26.91 -10.68 -4.07
CA THR A 409 26.29 -9.35 -3.92
C THR A 409 24.80 -9.45 -3.59
N VAL A 410 24.13 -10.51 -4.05
CA VAL A 410 22.70 -10.78 -3.70
C VAL A 410 22.57 -11.64 -2.44
N GLY A 411 23.65 -11.79 -1.68
CA GLY A 411 23.69 -12.49 -0.39
C GLY A 411 23.72 -14.01 -0.48
N LEU A 412 23.95 -14.58 -1.66
CA LEU A 412 24.11 -16.03 -1.80
C LEU A 412 25.51 -16.45 -1.29
N PRO A 413 25.63 -17.56 -0.55
CA PRO A 413 26.92 -18.08 -0.14
C PRO A 413 27.71 -18.58 -1.33
N GLU A 414 29.05 -18.60 -1.23
CA GLU A 414 29.87 -19.26 -2.24
C GLU A 414 29.44 -20.71 -2.40
N ASN A 415 29.33 -21.16 -3.65
CA ASN A 415 28.94 -22.54 -3.99
C ASN A 415 29.76 -23.04 -5.17
N GLU A 416 30.62 -24.00 -4.92
CA GLU A 416 31.49 -24.60 -5.93
C GLU A 416 30.69 -25.28 -7.07
N SER A 417 29.51 -25.79 -6.78
CA SER A 417 28.59 -26.38 -7.77
C SER A 417 27.85 -25.32 -8.60
N GLY A 418 27.90 -24.04 -8.19
CA GLY A 418 27.21 -22.94 -8.84
C GLY A 418 25.74 -22.79 -8.44
N TYR A 419 24.97 -22.14 -9.29
CA TYR A 419 23.57 -21.74 -9.01
C TYR A 419 22.66 -22.08 -10.17
N SER A 420 21.41 -22.41 -9.81
CA SER A 420 20.28 -22.50 -10.74
C SER A 420 19.52 -21.20 -10.77
N LEU A 421 19.27 -20.63 -11.94
CA LEU A 421 18.50 -19.43 -12.18
C LEU A 421 17.16 -19.82 -12.83
N HIS A 422 16.07 -19.72 -12.12
CA HIS A 422 14.73 -19.97 -12.64
C HIS A 422 14.04 -18.64 -12.92
N ASP A 423 13.73 -18.37 -14.19
CA ASP A 423 13.03 -17.15 -14.62
C ASP A 423 11.54 -17.28 -14.29
N LEU A 424 11.04 -16.36 -13.45
CA LEU A 424 9.65 -16.40 -12.95
C LEU A 424 8.61 -15.95 -14.00
N TRP A 425 9.08 -15.36 -15.12
CA TRP A 425 8.21 -14.95 -16.21
C TRP A 425 8.12 -16.00 -17.31
N THR A 426 9.23 -16.61 -17.67
CA THR A 426 9.29 -17.59 -18.78
C THR A 426 9.22 -19.04 -18.32
N GLY A 427 9.51 -19.32 -17.05
CA GLY A 427 9.65 -20.65 -16.50
C GLY A 427 10.98 -21.33 -16.89
N GLU A 428 11.84 -20.68 -17.67
CA GLU A 428 13.11 -21.23 -18.08
C GLU A 428 14.10 -21.32 -16.91
N THR A 429 14.96 -22.32 -16.96
CA THR A 429 16.00 -22.51 -15.95
C THR A 429 17.36 -22.64 -16.62
N LYS A 430 18.33 -21.86 -16.15
CA LYS A 430 19.72 -21.93 -16.56
C LYS A 430 20.66 -22.05 -15.36
N LYS A 431 21.92 -22.40 -15.61
CA LYS A 431 22.95 -22.52 -14.56
C LYS A 431 24.02 -21.44 -14.74
N THR A 432 24.60 -21.04 -13.61
CA THR A 432 25.79 -20.17 -13.59
C THR A 432 26.74 -20.61 -12.48
N SER A 433 28.02 -20.30 -12.64
CA SER A 433 29.02 -20.61 -11.60
C SER A 433 29.04 -19.54 -10.47
N SER A 434 28.93 -18.26 -10.83
CA SER A 434 29.10 -17.18 -9.83
C SER A 434 28.41 -15.87 -10.17
N THR A 435 28.05 -15.65 -11.44
CA THR A 435 27.50 -14.37 -11.91
C THR A 435 26.08 -14.57 -12.45
N ILE A 436 25.14 -13.80 -11.91
CA ILE A 436 23.76 -13.74 -12.38
C ILE A 436 23.69 -12.69 -13.46
N THR A 437 23.39 -13.08 -14.72
CA THR A 437 23.39 -12.18 -15.86
C THR A 437 22.23 -12.46 -16.81
N ALA A 438 21.74 -11.41 -17.46
CA ALA A 438 20.77 -11.48 -18.55
C ALA A 438 20.90 -10.29 -19.49
N VAL A 439 20.54 -10.47 -20.76
CA VAL A 439 20.23 -9.36 -21.67
C VAL A 439 18.82 -8.88 -21.36
N VAL A 440 18.71 -7.68 -20.81
CA VAL A 440 17.45 -7.07 -20.39
C VAL A 440 16.99 -6.08 -21.44
N PRO A 441 15.78 -6.24 -22.01
CA PRO A 441 15.28 -5.33 -23.03
C PRO A 441 15.11 -3.90 -22.50
N SER A 442 14.91 -2.94 -23.41
CA SER A 442 14.55 -1.56 -23.06
C SER A 442 13.34 -1.54 -22.12
N HIS A 443 13.42 -0.78 -21.02
CA HIS A 443 12.40 -0.66 -19.98
C HIS A 443 12.01 -2.00 -19.32
N GLY A 444 12.87 -3.01 -19.44
CA GLY A 444 12.56 -4.39 -19.10
C GLY A 444 13.09 -4.85 -17.75
N VAL A 445 12.73 -6.07 -17.44
CA VAL A 445 13.18 -6.83 -16.27
C VAL A 445 13.35 -8.30 -16.63
N VAL A 446 14.33 -8.95 -16.01
CA VAL A 446 14.42 -10.40 -15.86
C VAL A 446 14.38 -10.70 -14.37
N LEU A 447 13.43 -11.54 -13.95
CA LEU A 447 13.17 -11.85 -12.54
C LEU A 447 13.49 -13.30 -12.25
N TYR A 448 14.55 -13.54 -11.50
CA TYR A 448 15.02 -14.87 -11.17
C TYR A 448 14.74 -15.26 -9.72
N ARG A 449 14.34 -16.52 -9.54
CA ARG A 449 14.60 -17.26 -8.31
C ARG A 449 15.93 -17.97 -8.46
N VAL A 450 16.86 -17.72 -7.55
CA VAL A 450 18.24 -18.22 -7.59
C VAL A 450 18.48 -19.17 -6.43
N LYS A 451 18.89 -20.40 -6.75
CA LYS A 451 19.14 -21.46 -5.78
C LYS A 451 20.56 -22.01 -5.93
N GLY A 452 21.25 -22.31 -4.84
CA GLY A 452 22.49 -23.07 -4.85
C GLY A 452 22.26 -24.51 -5.39
N LEU A 453 23.21 -25.02 -6.17
CA LEU A 453 23.19 -26.39 -6.73
C LEU A 453 23.81 -27.40 -5.78
#